data_d20c8a1e4be3bc11deb17fe98282cf32
#
_entry.id   d20c8a1e4be3bc11deb17fe98282cf32
#
_cell.length_a   1.000
_cell.length_b   1.000
_cell.length_c   1.000
_cell.angle_alpha   90.00
_cell.angle_beta   90.00
_cell.angle_gamma   90.00
#
_symmetry.space_group_name_H-M   'P 1'
#
loop_
_entity.id
_entity.type
_entity.pdbx_description
1 polymer ?
#
loop_
_entity_poly.entity_id
_entity_poly.type
_entity_poly.pdbx_seq_one_letter_code
_entity_poly.pdbx_strand_id
1 'polypeptide(L)'
;TFLAETAVILGDVTIGRDSCVLAGAQIRADDAPVIIGDEVNIQENAVVHVDHDHPAILHDHCTIGHGAIIHGCEIGPNALVGMGAIVMNGAKVGANCVVAAGALVSEGKELPAGSLVMGMPARVKRTLSDEEIAHLCTAAGDEYLAVGARMLEEGLLHNPEPGTDVHPSF
;
A
#
# COMPACT_ATOMS: atom_id res chain seq x y z
N THR A 1 12.16 7.21 4.21
CA THR A 1 10.68 7.39 4.12
C THR A 1 10.36 8.83 3.84
N PHE A 2 9.41 9.10 2.97
CA PHE A 2 9.00 10.45 2.56
C PHE A 2 7.51 10.64 2.88
N LEU A 3 7.18 11.65 3.67
CA LEU A 3 5.81 11.90 4.14
C LEU A 3 5.29 13.25 3.63
N ALA A 4 4.07 13.27 3.10
CA ALA A 4 3.36 14.52 2.83
C ALA A 4 2.86 15.15 4.13
N GLU A 5 2.85 16.47 4.21
CA GLU A 5 2.40 17.22 5.40
C GLU A 5 0.95 16.88 5.81
N THR A 6 0.13 16.50 4.85
CA THR A 6 -1.28 16.15 5.08
C THR A 6 -1.53 14.66 5.25
N ALA A 7 -0.49 13.83 5.22
CA ALA A 7 -0.61 12.42 5.59
C ALA A 7 -0.81 12.31 7.10
N VAL A 8 -1.67 11.36 7.52
CA VAL A 8 -1.92 11.09 8.94
C VAL A 8 -1.48 9.67 9.26
N ILE A 9 -0.57 9.53 10.21
CA ILE A 9 -0.03 8.24 10.65
C ILE A 9 -0.23 8.14 12.16
N LEU A 10 -0.96 7.10 12.60
CA LEU A 10 -1.35 6.90 13.99
C LEU A 10 -1.13 5.44 14.43
N GLY A 11 -0.60 5.23 15.65
CA GLY A 11 -0.48 3.92 16.28
C GLY A 11 0.83 3.19 15.98
N ASP A 12 0.81 1.87 16.09
CA ASP A 12 1.97 1.00 15.88
C ASP A 12 2.27 0.80 14.39
N VAL A 13 2.93 1.80 13.79
CA VAL A 13 3.25 1.83 12.35
C VAL A 13 4.75 1.77 12.14
N THR A 14 5.21 0.79 11.37
CA THR A 14 6.58 0.70 10.86
C THR A 14 6.59 0.94 9.37
N ILE A 15 7.48 1.82 8.88
CA ILE A 15 7.63 2.12 7.46
C ILE A 15 9.10 1.97 7.06
N GLY A 16 9.34 1.16 6.03
CA GLY A 16 10.66 0.87 5.50
C GLY A 16 11.27 2.04 4.72
N ARG A 17 12.48 1.82 4.24
CA ARG A 17 13.28 2.83 3.52
C ARG A 17 12.66 3.17 2.18
N ASP A 18 12.87 4.39 1.75
CA ASP A 18 12.50 4.90 0.42
C ASP A 18 11.01 4.78 0.07
N SER A 19 10.19 4.47 1.07
CA SER A 19 8.73 4.46 0.94
C SER A 19 8.17 5.88 1.01
N CYS A 20 7.08 6.14 0.27
CA CYS A 20 6.42 7.45 0.28
C CYS A 20 4.93 7.33 0.65
N VAL A 21 4.49 8.27 1.49
CA VAL A 21 3.08 8.43 1.90
C VAL A 21 2.60 9.79 1.43
N LEU A 22 1.72 9.79 0.44
CA LEU A 22 1.31 11.00 -0.27
C LEU A 22 0.14 11.72 0.42
N ALA A 23 -0.23 12.87 -0.15
CA ALA A 23 -1.18 13.81 0.46
C ALA A 23 -2.53 13.16 0.80
N GLY A 24 -3.01 13.40 2.02
CA GLY A 24 -4.30 12.92 2.51
C GLY A 24 -4.38 11.41 2.79
N ALA A 25 -3.29 10.66 2.61
CA ALA A 25 -3.28 9.25 3.00
C ALA A 25 -3.43 9.10 4.52
N GLN A 26 -4.17 8.07 4.95
CA GLN A 26 -4.47 7.81 6.36
C GLN A 26 -3.97 6.42 6.74
N ILE A 27 -3.07 6.33 7.70
CA ILE A 27 -2.56 5.07 8.24
C ILE A 27 -2.88 5.03 9.73
N ARG A 28 -3.71 4.06 10.15
CA ARG A 28 -4.12 3.95 11.55
C ARG A 28 -3.92 2.52 12.05
N ALA A 29 -3.07 2.37 13.07
CA ALA A 29 -2.67 1.11 13.68
C ALA A 29 -3.00 1.13 15.19
N ASP A 30 -4.28 1.24 15.51
CA ASP A 30 -4.77 1.33 16.90
C ASP A 30 -5.05 -0.03 17.55
N ASP A 31 -5.46 -1.04 16.77
CA ASP A 31 -5.82 -2.38 17.29
C ASP A 31 -4.80 -3.46 16.96
N ALA A 32 -4.01 -3.28 15.91
CA ALA A 32 -2.95 -4.19 15.46
C ALA A 32 -1.87 -3.40 14.71
N PRO A 33 -0.66 -3.96 14.51
CA PRO A 33 0.41 -3.24 13.81
C PRO A 33 0.12 -3.08 12.30
N VAL A 34 0.62 -1.98 11.74
CA VAL A 34 0.80 -1.76 10.31
C VAL A 34 2.29 -1.86 10.00
N ILE A 35 2.66 -2.79 9.14
CA ILE A 35 4.05 -3.02 8.71
C ILE A 35 4.15 -2.74 7.22
N ILE A 36 4.94 -1.74 6.86
CA ILE A 36 5.18 -1.31 5.49
C ILE A 36 6.66 -1.53 5.19
N GLY A 37 6.96 -2.28 4.13
CA GLY A 37 8.30 -2.60 3.69
C GLY A 37 9.04 -1.43 3.05
N ASP A 38 10.14 -1.75 2.39
CA ASP A 38 10.96 -0.80 1.65
C ASP A 38 10.31 -0.46 0.30
N GLU A 39 10.53 0.77 -0.20
CA GLU A 39 10.12 1.21 -1.55
C GLU A 39 8.61 1.12 -1.83
N VAL A 40 7.79 1.21 -0.81
CA VAL A 40 6.32 1.19 -0.94
C VAL A 40 5.80 2.59 -1.21
N ASN A 41 4.87 2.73 -2.16
CA ASN A 41 4.17 4.00 -2.35
C ASN A 41 2.70 3.89 -1.94
N ILE A 42 2.26 4.82 -1.08
CA ILE A 42 0.88 4.96 -0.63
C ILE A 42 0.38 6.29 -1.15
N GLN A 43 -0.49 6.21 -2.17
CA GLN A 43 -0.90 7.37 -2.94
C GLN A 43 -1.98 8.18 -2.23
N GLU A 44 -2.35 9.33 -2.83
CA GLU A 44 -3.24 10.31 -2.22
C GLU A 44 -4.57 9.70 -1.81
N ASN A 45 -4.99 10.05 -0.58
CA ASN A 45 -6.25 9.63 0.02
C ASN A 45 -6.43 8.10 0.20
N ALA A 46 -5.36 7.32 0.06
CA ALA A 46 -5.41 5.90 0.41
C ALA A 46 -5.57 5.73 1.92
N VAL A 47 -6.23 4.65 2.34
CA VAL A 47 -6.45 4.31 3.74
C VAL A 47 -5.81 2.96 4.04
N VAL A 48 -4.98 2.90 5.07
CA VAL A 48 -4.45 1.65 5.63
C VAL A 48 -4.93 1.57 7.07
N HIS A 49 -5.69 0.53 7.37
CA HIS A 49 -6.23 0.31 8.70
C HIS A 49 -6.18 -1.18 9.06
N VAL A 50 -6.36 -1.46 10.31
CA VAL A 50 -6.26 -2.78 10.93
C VAL A 50 -7.53 -3.13 11.69
N ASP A 51 -7.66 -4.38 12.07
CA ASP A 51 -8.64 -4.87 13.04
C ASP A 51 -7.90 -5.74 14.06
N HIS A 52 -8.50 -6.01 15.21
CA HIS A 52 -7.86 -6.61 16.39
C HIS A 52 -6.96 -7.83 16.09
N ASP A 53 -7.41 -8.74 15.23
CA ASP A 53 -6.66 -9.95 14.86
C ASP A 53 -6.08 -9.91 13.45
N HIS A 54 -6.13 -8.74 12.80
CA HIS A 54 -5.76 -8.57 11.40
C HIS A 54 -4.80 -7.39 11.20
N PRO A 55 -3.47 -7.61 11.34
CA PRO A 55 -2.49 -6.59 10.99
C PRO A 55 -2.53 -6.29 9.49
N ALA A 56 -2.08 -5.12 9.10
CA ALA A 56 -1.85 -4.77 7.70
C ALA A 56 -0.36 -4.91 7.38
N ILE A 57 -0.01 -5.75 6.41
CA ILE A 57 1.36 -6.02 6.00
C ILE A 57 1.50 -5.68 4.51
N LEU A 58 2.29 -4.68 4.21
CA LEU A 58 2.62 -4.27 2.86
C LEU A 58 4.09 -4.60 2.61
N HIS A 59 4.35 -5.58 1.76
CA HIS A 59 5.72 -5.99 1.43
C HIS A 59 6.40 -5.00 0.49
N ASP A 60 7.70 -5.20 0.27
CA ASP A 60 8.54 -4.30 -0.49
C ASP A 60 8.02 -4.01 -1.89
N HIS A 61 8.23 -2.79 -2.34
CA HIS A 61 7.97 -2.31 -3.69
C HIS A 61 6.48 -2.42 -4.12
N CYS A 62 5.53 -2.55 -3.20
CA CYS A 62 4.13 -2.55 -3.59
C CYS A 62 3.57 -1.13 -3.78
N THR A 63 2.58 -1.01 -4.66
CA THR A 63 1.91 0.24 -4.99
C THR A 63 0.48 0.22 -4.48
N ILE A 64 0.11 1.21 -3.66
CA ILE A 64 -1.25 1.41 -3.18
C ILE A 64 -1.82 2.66 -3.86
N GLY A 65 -2.69 2.44 -4.83
CA GLY A 65 -3.26 3.47 -5.69
C GLY A 65 -4.17 4.46 -4.96
N HIS A 66 -4.39 5.62 -5.58
CA HIS A 66 -5.19 6.72 -5.02
C HIS A 66 -6.54 6.24 -4.48
N GLY A 67 -6.86 6.60 -3.25
CA GLY A 67 -8.13 6.28 -2.61
C GLY A 67 -8.39 4.79 -2.36
N ALA A 68 -7.40 3.92 -2.51
CA ALA A 68 -7.55 2.50 -2.17
C ALA A 68 -7.68 2.31 -0.66
N ILE A 69 -8.35 1.23 -0.26
CA ILE A 69 -8.53 0.86 1.15
C ILE A 69 -7.87 -0.49 1.40
N ILE A 70 -6.89 -0.50 2.27
CA ILE A 70 -6.17 -1.67 2.74
C ILE A 70 -6.57 -1.91 4.19
N HIS A 71 -7.32 -2.97 4.46
CA HIS A 71 -7.89 -3.21 5.77
C HIS A 71 -7.50 -4.60 6.27
N GLY A 72 -6.59 -4.65 7.27
CA GLY A 72 -6.21 -5.88 7.96
C GLY A 72 -5.78 -7.03 7.05
N CYS A 73 -4.95 -6.76 6.05
CA CYS A 73 -4.63 -7.73 4.99
C CYS A 73 -3.13 -7.71 4.64
N GLU A 74 -2.73 -8.67 3.82
CA GLU A 74 -1.34 -8.80 3.34
C GLU A 74 -1.25 -8.50 1.85
N ILE A 75 -0.38 -7.55 1.49
CA ILE A 75 -0.08 -7.19 0.11
C ILE A 75 1.35 -7.64 -0.19
N GLY A 76 1.48 -8.61 -1.08
CA GLY A 76 2.76 -9.22 -1.44
C GLY A 76 3.68 -8.27 -2.22
N PRO A 77 4.98 -8.62 -2.29
CA PRO A 77 5.98 -7.75 -2.91
C PRO A 77 5.66 -7.45 -4.37
N ASN A 78 5.99 -6.24 -4.79
CA ASN A 78 5.78 -5.75 -6.16
C ASN A 78 4.31 -5.87 -6.65
N ALA A 79 3.33 -5.93 -5.75
CA ALA A 79 1.93 -5.96 -6.13
C ALA A 79 1.39 -4.54 -6.29
N LEU A 80 0.47 -4.36 -7.24
CA LEU A 80 -0.24 -3.11 -7.47
C LEU A 80 -1.70 -3.25 -7.05
N VAL A 81 -2.12 -2.43 -6.09
CA VAL A 81 -3.53 -2.24 -5.74
C VAL A 81 -4.02 -0.96 -6.42
N GLY A 82 -4.91 -1.11 -7.39
CA GLY A 82 -5.40 -0.02 -8.22
C GLY A 82 -6.27 1.00 -7.48
N MET A 83 -6.47 2.16 -8.09
CA MET A 83 -7.23 3.30 -7.55
C MET A 83 -8.61 2.87 -7.04
N GLY A 84 -8.95 3.26 -5.81
CA GLY A 84 -10.25 2.97 -5.20
C GLY A 84 -10.56 1.49 -4.96
N ALA A 85 -9.60 0.59 -5.11
CA ALA A 85 -9.79 -0.82 -4.77
C ALA A 85 -9.86 -1.01 -3.25
N ILE A 86 -10.56 -2.05 -2.81
CA ILE A 86 -10.74 -2.38 -1.40
C ILE A 86 -10.22 -3.79 -1.16
N VAL A 87 -9.32 -3.96 -0.20
CA VAL A 87 -8.82 -5.27 0.24
C VAL A 87 -9.16 -5.45 1.71
N MET A 88 -9.98 -6.50 2.00
CA MET A 88 -10.58 -6.73 3.30
C MET A 88 -9.74 -7.63 4.20
N ASN A 89 -10.15 -7.74 5.49
CA ASN A 89 -9.47 -8.49 6.54
C ASN A 89 -9.04 -9.90 6.14
N GLY A 90 -7.81 -10.26 6.50
CA GLY A 90 -7.26 -11.59 6.26
C GLY A 90 -7.04 -11.95 4.79
N ALA A 91 -7.34 -11.03 3.85
CA ALA A 91 -7.04 -11.27 2.46
C ALA A 91 -5.52 -11.25 2.21
N LYS A 92 -5.06 -12.08 1.26
CA LYS A 92 -3.65 -12.15 0.86
C LYS A 92 -3.54 -11.94 -0.63
N VAL A 93 -2.93 -10.84 -1.01
CA VAL A 93 -2.59 -10.53 -2.40
C VAL A 93 -1.18 -11.04 -2.67
N GLY A 94 -1.02 -12.02 -3.54
CA GLY A 94 0.29 -12.58 -3.86
C GLY A 94 1.23 -11.59 -4.54
N ALA A 95 2.53 -11.93 -4.58
CA ALA A 95 3.54 -11.11 -5.26
C ALA A 95 3.18 -10.85 -6.74
N ASN A 96 3.57 -9.70 -7.27
CA ASN A 96 3.35 -9.33 -8.67
C ASN A 96 1.88 -9.38 -9.13
N CYS A 97 0.93 -9.26 -8.21
CA CYS A 97 -0.48 -9.18 -8.55
C CYS A 97 -0.87 -7.76 -8.96
N VAL A 98 -1.83 -7.66 -9.86
CA VAL A 98 -2.55 -6.42 -10.16
C VAL A 98 -3.99 -6.58 -9.71
N VAL A 99 -4.37 -5.86 -8.65
CA VAL A 99 -5.76 -5.66 -8.25
C VAL A 99 -6.27 -4.43 -9.00
N ALA A 100 -7.19 -4.62 -9.93
CA ALA A 100 -7.67 -3.54 -10.80
C ALA A 100 -8.40 -2.45 -10.00
N ALA A 101 -8.44 -1.25 -10.56
CA ALA A 101 -9.16 -0.11 -9.98
C ALA A 101 -10.61 -0.47 -9.62
N GLY A 102 -11.08 -0.05 -8.44
CA GLY A 102 -12.42 -0.30 -7.93
C GLY A 102 -12.75 -1.75 -7.61
N ALA A 103 -11.79 -2.66 -7.60
CA ALA A 103 -12.05 -4.06 -7.25
C ALA A 103 -12.27 -4.22 -5.74
N LEU A 104 -13.11 -5.20 -5.33
CA LEU A 104 -13.35 -5.55 -3.93
C LEU A 104 -12.83 -6.96 -3.65
N VAL A 105 -11.68 -7.07 -3.00
CA VAL A 105 -11.12 -8.34 -2.51
C VAL A 105 -11.76 -8.65 -1.16
N SER A 106 -12.59 -9.69 -1.14
CA SER A 106 -13.35 -10.11 0.04
C SER A 106 -12.42 -10.67 1.13
N GLU A 107 -12.94 -10.65 2.36
CA GLU A 107 -12.30 -11.22 3.55
C GLU A 107 -11.73 -12.61 3.33
N GLY A 108 -10.53 -12.86 3.88
CA GLY A 108 -9.85 -14.16 3.83
C GLY A 108 -9.50 -14.66 2.43
N LYS A 109 -9.65 -13.83 1.40
CA LYS A 109 -9.37 -14.24 0.02
C LYS A 109 -7.88 -14.32 -0.24
N GLU A 110 -7.42 -15.49 -0.68
CA GLU A 110 -6.04 -15.67 -1.15
C GLU A 110 -5.99 -15.56 -2.69
N LEU A 111 -5.11 -14.71 -3.18
CA LEU A 111 -4.87 -14.44 -4.59
C LEU A 111 -3.47 -14.94 -4.97
N PRO A 112 -3.34 -15.88 -5.91
CA PRO A 112 -2.03 -16.41 -6.29
C PRO A 112 -1.16 -15.33 -6.94
N ALA A 113 0.16 -15.43 -6.77
CA ALA A 113 1.12 -14.52 -7.35
C ALA A 113 0.95 -14.37 -8.88
N GLY A 114 1.28 -13.19 -9.41
CA GLY A 114 1.22 -12.89 -10.83
C GLY A 114 -0.20 -12.85 -11.41
N SER A 115 -1.22 -12.58 -10.59
CA SER A 115 -2.61 -12.57 -11.04
C SER A 115 -3.12 -11.18 -11.41
N LEU A 116 -3.86 -11.09 -12.49
CA LEU A 116 -4.77 -9.97 -12.74
C LEU A 116 -6.12 -10.26 -12.06
N VAL A 117 -6.50 -9.38 -11.13
CA VAL A 117 -7.69 -9.53 -10.28
C VAL A 117 -8.61 -8.33 -10.48
N MET A 118 -9.91 -8.54 -10.70
CA MET A 118 -10.86 -7.45 -10.92
C MET A 118 -12.30 -7.82 -10.55
N GLY A 119 -13.11 -6.80 -10.32
CA GLY A 119 -14.55 -6.89 -10.08
C GLY A 119 -14.95 -6.76 -8.62
N MET A 120 -16.26 -6.75 -8.37
CA MET A 120 -16.91 -6.70 -7.04
C MET A 120 -17.98 -7.80 -6.95
N PRO A 121 -17.71 -8.93 -6.27
CA PRO A 121 -16.47 -9.34 -5.63
C PRO A 121 -15.35 -9.67 -6.63
N ALA A 122 -14.11 -9.41 -6.24
CA ALA A 122 -12.93 -9.60 -7.09
C ALA A 122 -12.68 -11.08 -7.41
N ARG A 123 -12.27 -11.33 -8.65
CA ARG A 123 -11.91 -12.66 -9.15
C ARG A 123 -10.63 -12.58 -9.94
N VAL A 124 -9.81 -13.62 -9.84
CA VAL A 124 -8.69 -13.82 -10.77
C VAL A 124 -9.24 -13.97 -12.18
N LYS A 125 -8.76 -13.13 -13.09
CA LYS A 125 -9.13 -13.16 -14.51
C LYS A 125 -8.17 -13.99 -15.32
N ARG A 126 -6.88 -13.84 -15.05
CA ARG A 126 -5.78 -14.57 -15.69
C ARG A 126 -4.47 -14.35 -14.93
N THR A 127 -3.47 -15.09 -15.34
CA THR A 127 -2.08 -14.81 -14.98
C THR A 127 -1.54 -13.67 -15.84
N LEU A 128 -0.69 -12.84 -15.28
CA LEU A 128 0.07 -11.81 -15.99
C LEU A 128 1.30 -12.43 -16.66
N SER A 129 1.71 -11.88 -17.80
CA SER A 129 3.01 -12.19 -18.39
C SER A 129 4.13 -11.43 -17.65
N ASP A 130 5.37 -11.87 -17.83
CA ASP A 130 6.54 -11.18 -17.26
C ASP A 130 6.65 -9.73 -17.76
N GLU A 131 6.29 -9.46 -19.02
CA GLU A 131 6.24 -8.12 -19.60
C GLU A 131 5.18 -7.24 -18.93
N GLU A 132 4.00 -7.82 -18.65
CA GLU A 132 2.93 -7.11 -17.95
C GLU A 132 3.31 -6.82 -16.50
N ILE A 133 3.96 -7.75 -15.79
CA ILE A 133 4.48 -7.54 -14.44
C ILE A 133 5.50 -6.41 -14.45
N ALA A 134 6.47 -6.45 -15.38
CA ALA A 134 7.48 -5.41 -15.51
C ALA A 134 6.86 -4.03 -15.77
N HIS A 135 5.81 -3.95 -16.61
CA HIS A 135 5.17 -2.69 -16.96
C HIS A 135 4.18 -2.19 -15.90
N LEU A 136 3.31 -3.07 -15.39
CA LEU A 136 2.21 -2.66 -14.50
C LEU A 136 2.61 -2.59 -13.02
N CYS A 137 3.50 -3.48 -12.58
CA CYS A 137 3.93 -3.54 -11.19
C CYS A 137 5.26 -2.80 -10.98
N THR A 138 6.34 -3.30 -11.61
CA THR A 138 7.69 -2.78 -11.36
C THR A 138 7.85 -1.34 -11.83
N ALA A 139 7.51 -1.04 -13.08
CA ALA A 139 7.68 0.31 -13.61
C ALA A 139 6.79 1.35 -12.89
N ALA A 140 5.59 0.96 -12.42
CA ALA A 140 4.74 1.84 -11.64
C ALA A 140 5.35 2.16 -10.26
N GLY A 141 5.94 1.15 -9.59
CA GLY A 141 6.68 1.36 -8.34
C GLY A 141 7.87 2.29 -8.53
N ASP A 142 8.73 2.01 -9.52
CA ASP A 142 9.90 2.82 -9.86
C ASP A 142 9.54 4.28 -10.19
N GLU A 143 8.45 4.50 -10.92
CA GLU A 143 7.96 5.85 -11.23
C GLU A 143 7.62 6.63 -9.95
N TYR A 144 6.93 5.99 -8.99
CA TYR A 144 6.57 6.64 -7.73
C TYR A 144 7.76 6.85 -6.79
N LEU A 145 8.79 6.01 -6.84
CA LEU A 145 10.07 6.27 -6.15
C LEU A 145 10.71 7.55 -6.70
N ALA A 146 10.77 7.70 -8.01
CA ALA A 146 11.30 8.91 -8.65
C ALA A 146 10.44 10.15 -8.35
N VAL A 147 9.12 10.00 -8.34
CA VAL A 147 8.17 11.08 -7.96
C VAL A 147 8.40 11.49 -6.51
N GLY A 148 8.48 10.54 -5.58
CA GLY A 148 8.72 10.79 -4.17
C GLY A 148 10.03 11.53 -3.91
N ALA A 149 11.12 11.10 -4.56
CA ALA A 149 12.42 11.76 -4.47
C ALA A 149 12.35 13.22 -4.96
N ARG A 150 11.72 13.47 -6.11
CA ARG A 150 11.54 14.81 -6.64
C ARG A 150 10.67 15.69 -5.72
N MET A 151 9.58 15.16 -5.20
CA MET A 151 8.70 15.90 -4.28
C MET A 151 9.43 16.25 -2.97
N LEU A 152 10.35 15.40 -2.51
CA LEU A 152 11.21 15.71 -1.37
C LEU A 152 12.16 16.88 -1.70
N GLU A 153 12.80 16.86 -2.86
CA GLU A 153 13.68 17.95 -3.31
C GLU A 153 12.93 19.29 -3.46
N GLU A 154 11.67 19.25 -3.90
CA GLU A 154 10.80 20.41 -4.03
C GLU A 154 10.18 20.87 -2.67
N GLY A 155 10.42 20.13 -1.57
CA GLY A 155 9.90 20.44 -0.24
C GLY A 155 8.40 20.15 -0.06
N LEU A 156 7.83 19.32 -0.91
CA LEU A 156 6.44 18.85 -0.83
C LEU A 156 6.28 17.62 0.09
N LEU A 157 7.36 16.88 0.28
CA LEU A 157 7.48 15.79 1.23
C LEU A 157 8.59 16.11 2.24
N HIS A 158 8.59 15.45 3.37
CA HIS A 158 9.63 15.55 4.39
C HIS A 158 10.06 14.16 4.87
N ASN A 159 11.31 14.09 5.35
CA ASN A 159 11.77 12.91 6.08
C ASN A 159 11.43 13.11 7.56
N PRO A 160 10.68 12.17 8.18
CA PRO A 160 10.51 12.22 9.63
C PRO A 160 11.84 11.95 10.30
N GLU A 161 12.10 12.61 11.43
CA GLU A 161 13.26 12.30 12.28
C GLU A 161 13.15 10.85 12.78
N PRO A 162 14.21 10.03 12.70
CA PRO A 162 14.19 8.67 13.21
C PRO A 162 13.80 8.63 14.69
N GLY A 163 12.83 7.81 15.04
CA GLY A 163 12.34 7.69 16.41
C GLY A 163 11.44 8.83 16.85
N THR A 164 10.92 9.64 15.92
CA THR A 164 9.85 10.57 16.22
C THR A 164 8.59 9.77 16.52
N ASP A 165 8.29 9.66 17.82
CA ASP A 165 7.01 9.15 18.26
C ASP A 165 5.95 10.18 17.87
N VAL A 166 5.21 9.94 16.84
CA VAL A 166 4.15 10.84 16.31
C VAL A 166 2.86 10.66 17.11
N HIS A 167 2.96 10.18 18.36
CA HIS A 167 1.74 9.79 19.06
C HIS A 167 1.46 10.52 20.35
N PRO A 168 0.27 11.10 20.49
CA PRO A 168 -0.43 11.04 21.75
C PRO A 168 -0.90 9.59 21.97
N SER A 169 -0.52 9.00 23.09
CA SER A 169 -1.16 7.81 23.63
C SER A 169 -2.68 7.98 23.59
N PHE A 170 -3.39 7.07 22.93
CA PHE A 170 -4.82 6.90 23.13
C PHE A 170 -5.10 6.42 24.55
#